data_74865c9446274b874ed96a28ad84281b
#
_entry.id   74865c9446274b874ed96a28ad84281b
#
_cell.length_a   1.000
_cell.length_b   1.000
_cell.length_c   1.000
_cell.angle_alpha   90.00
_cell.angle_beta   90.00
_cell.angle_gamma   90.00
#
_symmetry.space_group_name_H-M   'P 1'
#
loop_
_entity.id
_entity.type
_entity.pdbx_description
1 polymer ?
#
loop_
_entity_poly.entity_id
_entity_poly.type
_entity_poly.pdbx_seq_one_letter_code
_entity_poly.pdbx_strand_id
1 'polypeptide(L)'
;NMTEEAIYKNPKFQAQMKELGVAMVWVAPAFTNNWDPATGAQNTFEEMMGNLADQSGHAEIAKAPIIPLGHSAQATFPWNFAAWNPNRTLCIISFHGDAPRTNLCGYGRDNVEWGRHRNIDGIPGLMVEGEYEWWEARVNPALAFRMMYPESCISFLCDTGRGHFDCGDRTAMYLAKFIQKALEQRLNSDGTLRKLNPKDGWLAERFHSDMMGTDGADKGKMPENAAANRPQPAPYDLYKGDKHDAFWYFDKEMAELTEARYKETAGKKVQYVGFE
;
A
#
# COMPACT_ATOMS: atom_id res chain seq x y z
N ASN A 1 -0.95 2.30 -17.42
CA ASN A 1 -0.08 3.27 -16.76
C ASN A 1 1.33 2.72 -16.64
N MET A 2 2.36 3.53 -16.77
CA MET A 2 3.75 3.04 -16.86
C MET A 2 4.25 2.38 -15.58
N THR A 3 3.80 2.82 -14.42
CA THR A 3 4.30 2.31 -13.14
C THR A 3 3.70 0.95 -12.77
N GLU A 4 2.41 0.74 -12.97
CA GLU A 4 1.80 -0.60 -12.78
C GLU A 4 2.40 -1.61 -13.75
N GLU A 5 2.67 -1.18 -14.99
CA GLU A 5 3.35 -2.02 -15.96
C GLU A 5 4.77 -2.36 -15.52
N ALA A 6 5.51 -1.40 -14.95
CA ALA A 6 6.85 -1.63 -14.42
C ALA A 6 6.84 -2.64 -13.25
N ILE A 7 5.87 -2.56 -12.34
CA ILE A 7 5.68 -3.55 -11.27
C ILE A 7 5.34 -4.91 -11.87
N TYR A 8 4.36 -4.97 -12.77
CA TYR A 8 3.89 -6.20 -13.40
C TYR A 8 5.00 -6.92 -14.16
N LYS A 9 5.84 -6.17 -14.91
CA LYS A 9 6.96 -6.71 -15.70
C LYS A 9 8.26 -6.90 -14.91
N ASN A 10 8.32 -6.51 -13.64
CA ASN A 10 9.54 -6.66 -12.85
C ASN A 10 9.85 -8.15 -12.63
N PRO A 11 11.00 -8.67 -13.12
CA PRO A 11 11.26 -10.11 -13.09
C PRO A 11 11.47 -10.66 -11.68
N LYS A 12 11.97 -9.84 -10.75
CA LYS A 12 12.14 -10.25 -9.35
C LYS A 12 10.79 -10.32 -8.66
N PHE A 13 9.92 -9.35 -8.92
CA PHE A 13 8.56 -9.38 -8.39
C PHE A 13 7.77 -10.57 -8.91
N GLN A 14 7.84 -10.84 -10.23
CA GLN A 14 7.20 -12.01 -10.84
C GLN A 14 7.70 -13.33 -10.24
N ALA A 15 9.01 -13.44 -10.01
CA ALA A 15 9.60 -14.63 -9.39
C ALA A 15 9.05 -14.85 -7.98
N GLN A 16 8.96 -13.77 -7.17
CA GLN A 16 8.38 -13.86 -5.82
C GLN A 16 6.89 -14.18 -5.85
N MET A 17 6.10 -13.57 -6.73
CA MET A 17 4.67 -13.90 -6.87
C MET A 17 4.48 -15.36 -7.24
N LYS A 18 5.28 -15.88 -8.16
CA LYS A 18 5.27 -17.30 -8.52
C LYS A 18 5.59 -18.22 -7.33
N GLU A 19 6.61 -17.88 -6.55
CA GLU A 19 7.01 -18.65 -5.34
C GLU A 19 5.90 -18.64 -4.30
N LEU A 20 5.21 -17.52 -4.14
CA LEU A 20 4.09 -17.36 -3.21
C LEU A 20 2.75 -17.94 -3.73
N GLY A 21 2.72 -18.47 -4.95
CA GLY A 21 1.49 -18.96 -5.56
C GLY A 21 0.47 -17.87 -5.91
N VAL A 22 0.94 -16.65 -6.16
CA VAL A 22 0.10 -15.49 -6.50
C VAL A 22 0.05 -15.29 -8.00
N ALA A 23 -1.13 -15.43 -8.60
CA ALA A 23 -1.35 -15.06 -9.99
C ALA A 23 -1.40 -13.53 -10.14
N MET A 24 -0.85 -13.03 -11.23
CA MET A 24 -0.81 -11.60 -11.53
C MET A 24 -1.69 -11.28 -12.74
N VAL A 25 -2.59 -10.31 -12.58
CA VAL A 25 -3.47 -9.84 -13.66
C VAL A 25 -3.29 -8.34 -13.82
N TRP A 26 -2.94 -7.92 -15.02
CA TRP A 26 -2.89 -6.50 -15.37
C TRP A 26 -4.09 -6.14 -16.23
N VAL A 27 -4.95 -5.29 -15.69
CA VAL A 27 -6.20 -4.88 -16.34
C VAL A 27 -5.98 -3.58 -17.11
N ALA A 28 -6.01 -3.66 -18.44
CA ALA A 28 -5.84 -2.53 -19.33
C ALA A 28 -6.81 -2.61 -20.53
N PRO A 29 -7.65 -1.57 -20.79
CA PRO A 29 -7.84 -0.41 -19.92
C PRO A 29 -8.48 -0.77 -18.60
N ALA A 30 -8.28 0.08 -17.58
CA ALA A 30 -8.93 -0.13 -16.29
C ALA A 30 -10.46 -0.11 -16.46
N PHE A 31 -11.15 -1.09 -15.90
CA PHE A 31 -12.61 -1.15 -15.98
C PHE A 31 -13.30 -0.18 -15.01
N THR A 32 -12.57 0.31 -14.02
CA THR A 32 -13.02 1.36 -13.11
C THR A 32 -11.81 2.12 -12.57
N ASN A 33 -12.00 3.41 -12.27
CA ASN A 33 -10.93 4.22 -11.71
C ASN A 33 -10.90 4.19 -10.19
N ASN A 34 -12.04 4.04 -9.52
CA ASN A 34 -12.14 4.18 -8.08
C ASN A 34 -13.04 3.14 -7.42
N TRP A 35 -13.40 2.07 -8.14
CA TRP A 35 -14.31 1.04 -7.65
C TRP A 35 -15.61 1.62 -7.10
N ASP A 36 -16.41 2.16 -7.98
CA ASP A 36 -17.75 2.63 -7.61
C ASP A 36 -18.80 1.54 -7.93
N PRO A 37 -19.45 0.95 -6.92
CA PRO A 37 -20.51 -0.03 -7.15
C PRO A 37 -21.70 0.53 -7.91
N ALA A 38 -21.97 1.84 -7.82
CA ALA A 38 -23.05 2.48 -8.57
C ALA A 38 -22.85 2.42 -10.10
N THR A 39 -21.61 2.23 -10.55
CA THR A 39 -21.26 2.07 -11.97
C THR A 39 -21.28 0.62 -12.46
N GLY A 40 -21.64 -0.34 -11.60
CA GLY A 40 -21.61 -1.76 -11.96
C GLY A 40 -20.24 -2.42 -11.89
N ALA A 41 -19.24 -1.77 -11.28
CA ALA A 41 -17.87 -2.27 -11.18
C ALA A 41 -17.75 -3.70 -10.62
N GLN A 42 -18.63 -4.06 -9.69
CA GLN A 42 -18.68 -5.41 -9.12
C GLN A 42 -19.03 -6.47 -10.17
N ASN A 43 -20.02 -6.21 -11.00
CA ASN A 43 -20.46 -7.16 -12.03
C ASN A 43 -19.35 -7.39 -13.06
N THR A 44 -18.71 -6.30 -13.51
CA THR A 44 -17.56 -6.37 -14.43
C THR A 44 -16.39 -7.15 -13.83
N PHE A 45 -16.13 -6.96 -12.53
CA PHE A 45 -15.08 -7.71 -11.83
C PHE A 45 -15.41 -9.22 -11.75
N GLU A 46 -16.62 -9.58 -11.33
CA GLU A 46 -17.02 -11.00 -11.22
C GLU A 46 -17.03 -11.68 -12.58
N GLU A 47 -17.50 -11.01 -13.63
CA GLU A 47 -17.42 -11.50 -15.00
C GLU A 47 -15.96 -11.72 -15.46
N MET A 48 -15.08 -10.78 -15.19
CA MET A 48 -13.66 -10.90 -15.50
C MET A 48 -13.04 -12.11 -14.79
N MET A 49 -13.32 -12.29 -13.49
CA MET A 49 -12.77 -13.41 -12.72
C MET A 49 -13.32 -14.76 -13.20
N GLY A 50 -14.60 -14.83 -13.57
CA GLY A 50 -15.17 -16.01 -14.21
C GLY A 50 -14.51 -16.36 -15.53
N ASN A 51 -14.35 -15.37 -16.40
CA ASN A 51 -13.67 -15.54 -17.70
C ASN A 51 -12.21 -15.97 -17.54
N LEU A 52 -11.48 -15.43 -16.58
CA LEU A 52 -10.11 -15.84 -16.28
C LEU A 52 -10.05 -17.29 -15.81
N ALA A 53 -10.96 -17.70 -14.95
CA ALA A 53 -11.05 -19.08 -14.47
C ALA A 53 -11.32 -20.05 -15.63
N ASP A 54 -12.29 -19.73 -16.47
CA ASP A 54 -12.67 -20.57 -17.62
C ASP A 54 -11.54 -20.67 -18.65
N GLN A 55 -10.91 -19.54 -19.00
CA GLN A 55 -9.86 -19.51 -20.02
C GLN A 55 -8.54 -20.15 -19.55
N SER A 56 -8.22 -20.05 -18.26
CA SER A 56 -7.01 -20.64 -17.70
C SER A 56 -7.15 -22.12 -17.33
N GLY A 57 -8.40 -22.62 -17.19
CA GLY A 57 -8.68 -23.94 -16.65
C GLY A 57 -8.52 -24.04 -15.13
N HIS A 58 -8.37 -22.91 -14.44
CA HIS A 58 -8.20 -22.79 -12.99
C HIS A 58 -9.47 -22.25 -12.33
N ALA A 59 -10.42 -23.11 -12.06
CA ALA A 59 -11.72 -22.74 -11.48
C ALA A 59 -11.62 -22.01 -10.15
N GLU A 60 -10.57 -22.24 -9.37
CA GLU A 60 -10.28 -21.57 -8.09
C GLU A 60 -10.09 -20.06 -8.24
N ILE A 61 -9.64 -19.57 -9.40
CA ILE A 61 -9.45 -18.14 -9.67
C ILE A 61 -10.76 -17.36 -9.50
N ALA A 62 -11.90 -17.93 -9.87
CA ALA A 62 -13.20 -17.28 -9.73
C ALA A 62 -13.50 -16.83 -8.29
N LYS A 63 -12.93 -17.50 -7.28
CA LYS A 63 -13.17 -17.24 -5.85
C LYS A 63 -11.90 -16.88 -5.07
N ALA A 64 -10.76 -16.82 -5.73
CA ALA A 64 -9.48 -16.53 -5.08
C ALA A 64 -9.50 -15.21 -4.30
N PRO A 65 -8.77 -15.11 -3.20
CA PRO A 65 -8.47 -13.84 -2.55
C PRO A 65 -7.78 -12.87 -3.51
N ILE A 66 -8.04 -11.59 -3.34
CA ILE A 66 -7.58 -10.52 -4.24
C ILE A 66 -6.61 -9.60 -3.51
N ILE A 67 -5.58 -9.16 -4.22
CA ILE A 67 -4.68 -8.09 -3.83
C ILE A 67 -4.92 -6.92 -4.80
N PRO A 68 -5.84 -6.01 -4.53
CA PRO A 68 -6.03 -4.84 -5.37
C PRO A 68 -4.81 -3.93 -5.25
N LEU A 69 -4.23 -3.58 -6.39
CA LEU A 69 -3.13 -2.63 -6.52
C LEU A 69 -3.51 -1.55 -7.52
N GLY A 70 -3.30 -0.30 -7.17
CA GLY A 70 -3.52 0.83 -8.05
C GLY A 70 -2.48 1.91 -7.83
N HIS A 71 -2.13 2.61 -8.91
CA HIS A 71 -1.17 3.70 -8.92
C HIS A 71 -1.84 5.03 -9.27
N SER A 72 -1.43 6.11 -8.60
CA SER A 72 -1.85 7.47 -8.94
C SER A 72 -3.39 7.62 -8.94
N ALA A 73 -3.98 8.03 -10.05
CA ALA A 73 -5.44 8.18 -10.22
C ALA A 73 -6.23 6.87 -9.99
N GLN A 74 -5.57 5.73 -9.98
CA GLN A 74 -6.16 4.42 -9.68
C GLN A 74 -5.90 3.98 -8.23
N ALA A 75 -5.20 4.77 -7.43
CA ALA A 75 -4.79 4.35 -6.09
C ALA A 75 -5.90 4.42 -5.04
N THR A 76 -7.04 5.04 -5.36
CA THR A 76 -8.26 4.95 -4.55
C THR A 76 -9.03 3.65 -4.77
N PHE A 77 -8.89 3.03 -5.94
CA PHE A 77 -9.51 1.74 -6.27
C PHE A 77 -9.25 0.66 -5.21
N PRO A 78 -8.00 0.41 -4.77
CA PRO A 78 -7.73 -0.66 -3.81
C PRO A 78 -8.48 -0.52 -2.48
N TRP A 79 -8.58 0.69 -1.95
CA TRP A 79 -9.31 0.97 -0.72
C TRP A 79 -10.81 0.73 -0.86
N ASN A 80 -11.40 1.23 -1.94
CA ASN A 80 -12.82 1.08 -2.21
C ASN A 80 -13.20 -0.38 -2.51
N PHE A 81 -12.35 -1.10 -3.26
CA PHE A 81 -12.51 -2.53 -3.47
C PHE A 81 -12.54 -3.31 -2.15
N ALA A 82 -11.59 -3.04 -1.26
CA ALA A 82 -11.49 -3.72 0.02
C ALA A 82 -12.71 -3.46 0.91
N ALA A 83 -13.20 -2.22 0.93
CA ALA A 83 -14.39 -1.88 1.71
C ALA A 83 -15.65 -2.61 1.19
N TRP A 84 -15.73 -2.91 -0.10
CA TRP A 84 -16.85 -3.61 -0.72
C TRP A 84 -16.69 -5.14 -0.74
N ASN A 85 -15.46 -5.64 -0.79
CA ASN A 85 -15.13 -7.06 -0.82
C ASN A 85 -14.18 -7.47 0.31
N PRO A 86 -14.48 -7.15 1.59
CA PRO A 86 -13.55 -7.35 2.70
C PRO A 86 -13.16 -8.82 2.88
N ASN A 87 -14.08 -9.75 2.58
CA ASN A 87 -13.86 -11.19 2.70
C ASN A 87 -13.03 -11.78 1.56
N ARG A 88 -12.80 -11.03 0.48
CA ARG A 88 -11.95 -11.43 -0.65
C ARG A 88 -10.66 -10.62 -0.75
N THR A 89 -10.47 -9.62 0.06
CA THR A 89 -9.25 -8.79 0.02
C THR A 89 -8.20 -9.33 0.96
N LEU A 90 -7.11 -9.85 0.40
CA LEU A 90 -5.96 -10.32 1.19
C LEU A 90 -5.21 -9.16 1.83
N CYS A 91 -4.80 -8.18 1.03
CA CYS A 91 -4.21 -6.92 1.45
C CYS A 91 -4.48 -5.85 0.38
N ILE A 92 -4.21 -4.60 0.72
CA ILE A 92 -4.47 -3.42 -0.11
C ILE A 92 -3.14 -2.77 -0.45
N ILE A 93 -2.92 -2.37 -1.72
CA ILE A 93 -1.72 -1.63 -2.13
C ILE A 93 -2.14 -0.38 -2.89
N SER A 94 -2.01 0.78 -2.23
CA SER A 94 -2.17 2.11 -2.82
C SER A 94 -0.77 2.65 -3.13
N PHE A 95 -0.43 2.72 -4.41
CA PHE A 95 0.92 3.06 -4.86
C PHE A 95 0.94 4.47 -5.42
N HIS A 96 1.71 5.36 -4.81
CA HIS A 96 1.82 6.79 -5.13
C HIS A 96 0.45 7.46 -5.26
N GLY A 97 -0.39 7.27 -4.25
CA GLY A 97 -1.79 7.64 -4.32
C GLY A 97 -2.38 8.12 -3.00
N ASP A 98 -3.64 7.80 -2.80
CA ASP A 98 -4.43 8.42 -1.75
C ASP A 98 -4.60 7.53 -0.51
N ALA A 99 -4.82 8.18 0.62
CA ALA A 99 -5.31 7.53 1.83
C ALA A 99 -6.73 6.98 1.65
N PRO A 100 -7.17 6.04 2.50
CA PRO A 100 -8.55 5.58 2.49
C PRO A 100 -9.54 6.74 2.59
N ARG A 101 -10.63 6.68 1.81
CA ARG A 101 -11.69 7.70 1.77
C ARG A 101 -11.22 9.09 1.34
N THR A 102 -10.14 9.17 0.59
CA THR A 102 -9.69 10.39 -0.06
C THR A 102 -9.54 10.16 -1.56
N ASN A 103 -9.51 11.21 -2.35
CA ASN A 103 -9.39 11.14 -3.80
C ASN A 103 -8.64 12.37 -4.36
N LEU A 104 -7.47 12.65 -3.79
CA LEU A 104 -6.65 13.79 -4.23
C LEU A 104 -6.01 13.53 -5.60
N CYS A 105 -5.61 12.30 -5.87
CA CYS A 105 -5.07 11.88 -7.17
C CYS A 105 -6.14 11.71 -8.25
N GLY A 106 -7.40 11.73 -7.88
CA GLY A 106 -8.52 11.45 -8.77
C GLY A 106 -8.94 12.60 -9.69
N TYR A 107 -8.15 13.64 -9.80
CA TYR A 107 -8.40 14.80 -10.68
C TYR A 107 -9.80 15.42 -10.47
N GLY A 108 -10.19 15.62 -9.21
CA GLY A 108 -11.47 16.24 -8.85
C GLY A 108 -12.68 15.32 -8.94
N ARG A 109 -12.49 14.01 -9.06
CA ARG A 109 -13.58 13.04 -8.93
C ARG A 109 -14.05 12.94 -7.48
N ASP A 110 -15.34 12.68 -7.31
CA ASP A 110 -15.90 12.48 -5.97
C ASP A 110 -15.33 11.22 -5.29
N ASN A 111 -15.25 11.29 -3.97
CA ASN A 111 -14.97 10.11 -3.17
C ASN A 111 -16.18 9.16 -3.20
N VAL A 112 -15.90 7.87 -3.34
CA VAL A 112 -16.95 6.85 -3.24
C VAL A 112 -17.36 6.69 -1.79
N GLU A 113 -18.66 6.80 -1.52
CA GLU A 113 -19.21 6.59 -0.19
C GLU A 113 -19.24 5.11 0.18
N TRP A 114 -18.58 4.75 1.25
CA TRP A 114 -18.57 3.35 1.72
C TRP A 114 -19.87 2.94 2.43
N GLY A 115 -20.62 3.91 2.96
CA GLY A 115 -21.76 3.63 3.85
C GLY A 115 -21.33 3.24 5.26
N ARG A 116 -22.32 3.05 6.14
CA ARG A 116 -22.07 2.85 7.58
C ARG A 116 -21.43 1.50 7.96
N HIS A 117 -21.67 0.48 7.14
CA HIS A 117 -21.31 -0.91 7.48
C HIS A 117 -20.11 -1.43 6.69
N ARG A 118 -19.48 -0.57 5.89
CA ARG A 118 -18.33 -0.95 5.06
C ARG A 118 -17.08 -0.30 5.57
N ASN A 119 -16.08 -1.12 5.84
CA ASN A 119 -14.79 -0.69 6.34
C ASN A 119 -13.70 -1.68 5.90
N ILE A 120 -12.48 -1.35 6.26
CA ILE A 120 -11.28 -2.15 5.99
C ILE A 120 -10.66 -2.69 7.28
N ASP A 121 -11.45 -2.85 8.33
CA ASP A 121 -10.99 -3.33 9.63
C ASP A 121 -10.30 -4.69 9.52
N GLY A 122 -9.11 -4.78 10.07
CA GLY A 122 -8.30 -6.00 10.07
C GLY A 122 -7.79 -6.43 8.69
N ILE A 123 -7.90 -5.56 7.66
CA ILE A 123 -7.29 -5.77 6.34
C ILE A 123 -6.00 -4.94 6.28
N PRO A 124 -4.83 -5.56 6.10
CA PRO A 124 -3.60 -4.79 5.99
C PRO A 124 -3.58 -3.99 4.69
N GLY A 125 -3.35 -2.69 4.80
CA GLY A 125 -3.23 -1.77 3.69
C GLY A 125 -1.87 -1.11 3.67
N LEU A 126 -1.20 -1.11 2.53
CA LEU A 126 0.05 -0.41 2.31
C LEU A 126 -0.18 0.81 1.43
N MET A 127 0.22 1.96 1.94
CA MET A 127 0.32 3.19 1.20
C MET A 127 1.80 3.46 0.92
N VAL A 128 2.16 3.64 -0.36
CA VAL A 128 3.52 3.98 -0.79
C VAL A 128 3.51 5.35 -1.41
N GLU A 129 4.40 6.22 -0.98
CA GLU A 129 4.59 7.54 -1.58
C GLU A 129 6.07 7.78 -1.87
N GLY A 130 6.36 8.41 -3.00
CA GLY A 130 7.72 8.85 -3.29
C GLY A 130 8.11 10.05 -2.43
N GLU A 131 9.40 10.14 -2.08
CA GLU A 131 9.94 11.26 -1.29
C GLU A 131 9.70 12.63 -1.95
N TYR A 132 9.65 12.68 -3.28
CA TYR A 132 9.50 13.91 -4.06
C TYR A 132 8.05 14.19 -4.49
N GLU A 133 7.10 13.63 -3.75
CA GLU A 133 5.67 13.88 -3.94
C GLU A 133 5.09 14.74 -2.82
N TRP A 134 3.82 15.12 -2.97
CA TRP A 134 3.05 15.81 -1.91
C TRP A 134 2.56 14.81 -0.85
N TRP A 135 3.44 14.00 -0.35
CA TRP A 135 3.10 12.88 0.51
C TRP A 135 2.48 13.31 1.86
N GLU A 136 2.84 14.49 2.41
CA GLU A 136 2.22 14.97 3.66
C GLU A 136 0.71 15.18 3.53
N ALA A 137 0.25 15.75 2.42
CA ALA A 137 -1.17 15.94 2.15
C ALA A 137 -1.95 14.62 2.07
N ARG A 138 -1.26 13.51 1.79
CA ARG A 138 -1.83 12.16 1.71
C ARG A 138 -1.63 11.37 2.99
N VAL A 139 -0.50 11.54 3.66
CA VAL A 139 -0.16 10.88 4.91
C VAL A 139 -1.07 11.33 6.07
N ASN A 140 -1.32 12.63 6.19
CA ASN A 140 -2.16 13.16 7.27
C ASN A 140 -3.59 12.60 7.26
N PRO A 141 -4.30 12.49 6.12
CA PRO A 141 -5.57 11.77 6.06
C PRO A 141 -5.49 10.30 6.45
N ALA A 142 -4.39 9.60 6.13
CA ALA A 142 -4.21 8.19 6.53
C ALA A 142 -4.05 8.05 8.05
N LEU A 143 -3.30 8.95 8.69
CA LEU A 143 -3.20 9.01 10.15
C LEU A 143 -4.54 9.33 10.79
N ALA A 144 -5.27 10.33 10.26
CA ALA A 144 -6.61 10.66 10.73
C ALA A 144 -7.58 9.47 10.58
N PHE A 145 -7.50 8.73 9.47
CA PHE A 145 -8.28 7.52 9.26
C PHE A 145 -8.01 6.46 10.33
N ARG A 146 -6.73 6.23 10.68
CA ARG A 146 -6.35 5.28 11.74
C ARG A 146 -6.88 5.69 13.10
N MET A 147 -6.93 6.99 13.39
CA MET A 147 -7.53 7.50 14.63
C MET A 147 -9.05 7.26 14.69
N MET A 148 -9.74 7.50 13.58
CA MET A 148 -11.19 7.31 13.49
C MET A 148 -11.60 5.84 13.43
N TYR A 149 -10.74 4.98 12.88
CA TYR A 149 -10.97 3.54 12.70
C TYR A 149 -9.83 2.73 13.31
N PRO A 150 -9.82 2.57 14.65
CA PRO A 150 -8.69 1.97 15.36
C PRO A 150 -8.43 0.50 15.04
N GLU A 151 -9.38 -0.18 14.41
CA GLU A 151 -9.23 -1.56 13.91
C GLU A 151 -8.54 -1.63 12.54
N SER A 152 -8.15 -0.48 11.95
CA SER A 152 -7.46 -0.44 10.67
C SER A 152 -5.97 -0.78 10.80
N CYS A 153 -5.45 -1.59 9.86
CA CYS A 153 -4.06 -2.03 9.79
C CYS A 153 -3.34 -1.33 8.63
N ILE A 154 -3.10 -0.02 8.72
CA ILE A 154 -2.50 0.75 7.63
C ILE A 154 -1.00 0.93 7.87
N SER A 155 -0.21 0.48 6.89
CA SER A 155 1.23 0.68 6.77
C SER A 155 1.55 1.79 5.78
N PHE A 156 2.68 2.43 5.96
CA PHE A 156 3.18 3.47 5.09
C PHE A 156 4.64 3.24 4.73
N LEU A 157 4.98 3.47 3.48
CA LEU A 157 6.35 3.52 2.99
C LEU A 157 6.59 4.85 2.27
N CYS A 158 7.48 5.68 2.79
CA CYS A 158 8.12 6.71 2.00
C CYS A 158 9.25 6.07 1.19
N ASP A 159 9.10 6.02 -0.13
CA ASP A 159 10.14 5.47 -1.01
C ASP A 159 11.19 6.54 -1.30
N THR A 160 12.20 6.58 -0.44
CA THR A 160 13.24 7.61 -0.44
C THR A 160 14.03 7.64 -1.75
N GLY A 161 14.25 8.83 -2.28
CA GLY A 161 14.93 9.07 -3.54
C GLY A 161 14.07 8.81 -4.78
N ARG A 162 12.75 8.64 -4.63
CA ARG A 162 11.82 8.32 -5.71
C ARG A 162 10.76 9.40 -5.88
N GLY A 163 10.27 9.50 -7.10
CA GLY A 163 9.14 10.35 -7.50
C GLY A 163 7.95 9.52 -7.93
N HIS A 164 6.93 10.20 -8.42
CA HIS A 164 5.60 9.64 -8.68
C HIS A 164 5.55 8.42 -9.62
N PHE A 165 6.44 8.33 -10.59
CA PHE A 165 6.43 7.25 -11.59
C PHE A 165 7.55 6.23 -11.39
N ASP A 166 8.26 6.31 -10.28
CA ASP A 166 9.39 5.44 -10.01
C ASP A 166 8.96 4.14 -9.33
N CYS A 167 9.39 3.04 -9.89
CA CYS A 167 9.36 1.74 -9.22
C CYS A 167 10.61 0.96 -9.61
N GLY A 168 11.51 0.74 -8.68
CA GLY A 168 12.69 -0.09 -8.87
C GLY A 168 12.54 -1.44 -8.17
N ASP A 169 13.51 -2.33 -8.39
CA ASP A 169 13.59 -3.65 -7.77
C ASP A 169 13.38 -3.62 -6.26
N ARG A 170 13.97 -2.65 -5.60
CA ARG A 170 13.92 -2.49 -4.15
C ARG A 170 12.51 -2.23 -3.65
N THR A 171 11.75 -1.39 -4.35
CA THR A 171 10.35 -1.11 -4.03
C THR A 171 9.48 -2.32 -4.36
N ALA A 172 9.69 -2.93 -5.53
CA ALA A 172 8.99 -4.15 -5.94
C ALA A 172 9.19 -5.29 -4.92
N MET A 173 10.40 -5.47 -4.40
CA MET A 173 10.68 -6.48 -3.37
C MET A 173 10.06 -6.14 -2.01
N TYR A 174 9.92 -4.86 -1.67
CA TYR A 174 9.17 -4.45 -0.47
C TYR A 174 7.67 -4.80 -0.60
N LEU A 175 7.08 -4.54 -1.77
CA LEU A 175 5.69 -4.95 -2.07
C LEU A 175 5.53 -6.47 -1.94
N ALA A 176 6.46 -7.24 -2.51
CA ALA A 176 6.45 -8.70 -2.42
C ALA A 176 6.51 -9.20 -0.97
N LYS A 177 7.36 -8.57 -0.15
CA LYS A 177 7.47 -8.90 1.28
C LYS A 177 6.17 -8.56 2.03
N PHE A 178 5.54 -7.44 1.73
CA PHE A 178 4.25 -7.09 2.32
C PHE A 178 3.16 -8.11 1.97
N ILE A 179 3.10 -8.55 0.70
CA ILE A 179 2.18 -9.59 0.24
C ILE A 179 2.47 -10.92 0.93
N GLN A 180 3.74 -11.31 1.07
CA GLN A 180 4.14 -12.51 1.80
C GLN A 180 3.59 -12.50 3.24
N LYS A 181 3.80 -11.40 3.98
CA LYS A 181 3.28 -11.24 5.35
C LYS A 181 1.76 -11.31 5.41
N ALA A 182 1.08 -10.74 4.43
CA ALA A 182 -0.38 -10.82 4.35
C ALA A 182 -0.85 -12.27 4.14
N LEU A 183 -0.20 -13.03 3.27
CA LEU A 183 -0.48 -14.46 3.06
C LEU A 183 -0.26 -15.25 4.35
N GLU A 184 0.89 -15.10 4.99
CA GLU A 184 1.24 -15.81 6.21
C GLU A 184 0.27 -15.54 7.37
N GLN A 185 -0.21 -14.29 7.50
CA GLN A 185 -1.00 -13.89 8.66
C GLN A 185 -2.50 -13.89 8.42
N ARG A 186 -2.96 -13.86 7.17
CA ARG A 186 -4.39 -13.79 6.88
C ARG A 186 -4.97 -15.02 6.20
N LEU A 187 -4.21 -15.70 5.35
CA LEU A 187 -4.74 -16.83 4.59
C LEU A 187 -4.81 -18.09 5.45
N ASN A 188 -5.99 -18.64 5.60
CA ASN A 188 -6.22 -19.92 6.26
C ASN A 188 -6.01 -21.07 5.26
N SER A 189 -5.79 -22.28 5.75
CA SER A 189 -5.61 -23.47 4.92
C SER A 189 -6.81 -23.83 4.07
N ASP A 190 -8.01 -23.37 4.44
CA ASP A 190 -9.25 -23.55 3.68
C ASP A 190 -9.48 -22.44 2.63
N GLY A 191 -8.53 -21.52 2.46
CA GLY A 191 -8.64 -20.39 1.53
C GLY A 191 -9.40 -19.18 2.05
N THR A 192 -9.97 -19.25 3.26
CA THR A 192 -10.62 -18.09 3.88
C THR A 192 -9.61 -17.10 4.46
N LEU A 193 -10.06 -15.86 4.68
CA LEU A 193 -9.22 -14.79 5.21
C LEU A 193 -9.67 -14.42 6.63
N ARG A 194 -8.71 -14.43 7.56
CA ARG A 194 -8.93 -13.93 8.93
C ARG A 194 -8.69 -12.42 9.00
N LYS A 195 -9.40 -11.74 9.87
CA LYS A 195 -9.12 -10.35 10.24
C LYS A 195 -7.91 -10.29 11.16
N LEU A 196 -7.04 -9.30 10.95
CA LEU A 196 -5.95 -9.02 11.88
C LEU A 196 -6.46 -8.14 13.03
N ASN A 197 -5.85 -8.31 14.19
CA ASN A 197 -6.00 -7.39 15.30
C ASN A 197 -4.81 -6.43 15.27
N PRO A 198 -5.01 -5.11 15.13
CA PRO A 198 -3.90 -4.15 15.10
C PRO A 198 -2.96 -4.23 16.30
N LYS A 199 -3.47 -4.66 17.47
CA LYS A 199 -2.67 -4.79 18.68
C LYS A 199 -1.63 -5.92 18.64
N ASP A 200 -1.81 -6.88 17.73
CA ASP A 200 -0.84 -7.96 17.53
C ASP A 200 0.34 -7.54 16.63
N GLY A 201 0.24 -6.36 16.01
CA GLY A 201 1.27 -5.81 15.15
C GLY A 201 2.23 -4.86 15.86
N TRP A 202 3.00 -4.17 15.04
CA TRP A 202 4.03 -3.21 15.43
C TRP A 202 3.65 -1.80 14.98
N LEU A 203 4.17 -0.81 15.68
CA LEU A 203 4.10 0.59 15.28
C LEU A 203 5.50 1.13 15.00
N ALA A 204 5.59 1.97 13.97
CA ALA A 204 6.75 2.81 13.69
C ALA A 204 6.27 4.21 13.33
N GLU A 205 7.02 5.21 13.76
CA GLU A 205 6.74 6.61 13.46
C GLU A 205 6.71 6.83 11.94
N ARG A 206 5.84 7.71 11.48
CA ARG A 206 5.83 8.09 10.06
C ARG A 206 7.15 8.73 9.65
N PHE A 207 7.42 8.76 8.36
CA PHE A 207 8.49 9.59 7.80
C PHE A 207 8.08 11.07 7.88
N HIS A 208 9.01 11.95 8.28
CA HIS A 208 8.83 13.40 8.32
C HIS A 208 9.76 14.09 7.34
N SER A 209 9.31 15.19 6.72
CA SER A 209 10.10 15.95 5.77
C SER A 209 11.38 16.57 6.38
N ASP A 210 11.35 16.86 7.66
CA ASP A 210 12.49 17.36 8.43
C ASP A 210 13.58 16.30 8.69
N MET A 211 13.26 15.03 8.42
CA MET A 211 14.26 13.96 8.40
C MET A 211 15.17 14.00 7.17
N MET A 212 14.82 14.81 6.18
CA MET A 212 15.64 14.97 4.99
C MET A 212 16.71 16.05 5.22
N GLY A 213 17.94 15.74 4.84
CA GLY A 213 19.01 16.75 4.79
C GLY A 213 18.63 17.86 3.80
N THR A 214 18.85 19.12 4.22
CA THR A 214 18.38 20.29 3.46
C THR A 214 19.38 20.79 2.42
N ASP A 215 20.69 20.53 2.58
CA ASP A 215 21.73 21.13 1.76
C ASP A 215 22.89 20.21 1.35
N GLY A 216 23.42 20.44 0.15
CA GLY A 216 24.69 19.88 -0.33
C GLY A 216 24.75 18.36 -0.35
N ALA A 217 25.87 17.81 0.16
CA ALA A 217 26.14 16.37 0.20
C ALA A 217 25.19 15.60 1.15
N ASP A 218 24.53 16.32 2.04
CA ASP A 218 23.59 15.74 3.02
C ASP A 218 22.14 15.85 2.59
N LYS A 219 21.89 16.44 1.43
CA LYS A 219 20.55 16.53 0.88
C LYS A 219 19.92 15.16 0.77
N GLY A 220 18.86 14.98 1.54
CA GLY A 220 18.13 13.73 1.62
C GLY A 220 18.74 12.66 2.53
N LYS A 221 19.71 12.98 3.34
CA LYS A 221 20.10 12.16 4.49
C LYS A 221 19.29 12.59 5.69
N MET A 222 18.78 11.61 6.44
CA MET A 222 18.18 11.90 7.73
C MET A 222 19.25 12.58 8.61
N PRO A 223 18.97 13.78 9.17
CA PRO A 223 19.87 14.39 10.12
C PRO A 223 20.18 13.44 11.27
N GLU A 224 21.45 13.36 11.68
CA GLU A 224 21.90 12.44 12.73
C GLU A 224 21.09 12.62 14.03
N ASN A 225 20.72 13.85 14.34
CA ASN A 225 19.91 14.20 15.50
C ASN A 225 18.44 13.74 15.38
N ALA A 226 17.85 13.78 14.19
CA ALA A 226 16.49 13.31 13.96
C ALA A 226 16.43 11.78 14.10
N ALA A 227 17.43 11.07 13.59
CA ALA A 227 17.54 9.62 13.75
C ALA A 227 17.73 9.19 15.22
N ALA A 228 18.50 9.96 16.00
CA ALA A 228 18.80 9.67 17.39
C ALA A 228 17.58 9.85 18.34
N ASN A 229 16.68 10.77 18.01
CA ASN A 229 15.50 11.08 18.80
C ASN A 229 14.22 10.36 18.36
N ARG A 230 14.29 9.63 17.26
CA ARG A 230 13.16 8.92 16.69
C ARG A 230 12.77 7.72 17.55
N PRO A 231 11.47 7.57 17.91
CA PRO A 231 11.00 6.38 18.61
C PRO A 231 11.33 5.12 17.83
N GLN A 232 11.91 4.12 18.48
CA GLN A 232 12.17 2.84 17.81
C GLN A 232 10.86 2.10 17.54
N PRO A 233 10.75 1.38 16.41
CA PRO A 233 9.63 0.49 16.18
C PRO A 233 9.43 -0.47 17.34
N ALA A 234 8.19 -0.71 17.72
CA ALA A 234 7.87 -1.60 18.84
C ALA A 234 6.50 -2.26 18.65
N PRO A 235 6.22 -3.38 19.35
CA PRO A 235 4.88 -3.93 19.45
C PRO A 235 3.87 -2.85 19.84
N TYR A 236 2.67 -2.93 19.30
CA TYR A 236 1.63 -1.89 19.41
C TYR A 236 1.45 -1.31 20.82
N ASP A 237 1.38 -2.17 21.85
CA ASP A 237 1.17 -1.74 23.22
C ASP A 237 2.44 -1.24 23.92
N LEU A 238 3.62 -1.56 23.40
CA LEU A 238 4.92 -1.19 23.93
C LEU A 238 5.54 0.03 23.24
N TYR A 239 4.92 0.50 22.16
CA TYR A 239 5.42 1.65 21.39
C TYR A 239 5.43 2.91 22.26
N LYS A 240 6.57 3.62 22.29
CA LYS A 240 6.82 4.78 23.14
C LYS A 240 6.60 6.13 22.47
N GLY A 241 6.48 6.14 21.14
CA GLY A 241 6.15 7.33 20.37
C GLY A 241 4.67 7.65 20.41
N ASP A 242 4.28 8.70 19.68
CA ASP A 242 2.87 9.03 19.48
C ASP A 242 2.22 8.02 18.51
N LYS A 243 1.24 7.27 19.01
CA LYS A 243 0.51 6.30 18.19
C LYS A 243 -0.34 6.97 17.09
N HIS A 244 -0.65 8.26 17.24
CA HIS A 244 -1.38 9.04 16.25
C HIS A 244 -0.47 9.51 15.10
N ASP A 245 0.85 9.50 15.33
CA ASP A 245 1.86 9.86 14.33
C ASP A 245 2.69 8.63 13.88
N ALA A 246 2.11 7.44 13.98
CA ALA A 246 2.74 6.18 13.64
C ALA A 246 1.85 5.34 12.74
N PHE A 247 2.48 4.52 11.91
CA PHE A 247 1.81 3.52 11.08
C PHE A 247 1.96 2.12 11.64
N TRP A 248 1.05 1.25 11.24
CA TRP A 248 1.01 -0.14 11.65
C TRP A 248 1.83 -1.02 10.70
N TYR A 249 2.46 -2.05 11.24
CA TYR A 249 3.18 -3.07 10.49
C TYR A 249 2.90 -4.45 11.06
N PHE A 250 3.01 -5.48 10.24
CA PHE A 250 2.72 -6.87 10.62
C PHE A 250 3.54 -7.34 11.82
N ASP A 251 4.83 -7.03 11.81
CA ASP A 251 5.80 -7.51 12.78
C ASP A 251 7.05 -6.62 12.80
N LYS A 252 8.01 -7.04 13.63
CA LYS A 252 9.31 -6.39 13.77
C LYS A 252 10.03 -6.26 12.43
N GLU A 253 10.04 -7.34 11.64
CA GLU A 253 10.77 -7.38 10.37
C GLU A 253 10.28 -6.30 9.41
N MET A 254 8.96 -6.16 9.24
CA MET A 254 8.40 -5.13 8.36
C MET A 254 8.62 -3.71 8.89
N ALA A 255 8.47 -3.51 10.19
CA ALA A 255 8.71 -2.20 10.79
C ALA A 255 10.18 -1.76 10.67
N GLU A 256 11.13 -2.66 10.96
CA GLU A 256 12.57 -2.38 10.83
C GLU A 256 13.01 -2.23 9.36
N LEU A 257 12.43 -3.02 8.45
CA LEU A 257 12.67 -2.88 7.01
C LEU A 257 12.26 -1.49 6.51
N THR A 258 11.11 -0.98 6.96
CA THR A 258 10.63 0.36 6.64
C THR A 258 11.57 1.43 7.20
N GLU A 259 11.99 1.32 8.46
CA GLU A 259 12.95 2.22 9.07
C GLU A 259 14.30 2.23 8.34
N ALA A 260 14.77 1.07 7.92
CA ALA A 260 16.01 0.95 7.13
C ALA A 260 15.90 1.71 5.81
N ARG A 261 14.72 1.70 5.17
CA ARG A 261 14.46 2.47 3.94
C ARG A 261 14.64 3.97 4.15
N TYR A 262 14.21 4.50 5.28
CA TYR A 262 14.35 5.93 5.60
C TYR A 262 15.80 6.34 5.84
N LYS A 263 16.62 5.44 6.35
CA LYS A 263 18.05 5.66 6.61
C LYS A 263 18.92 5.52 5.36
N GLU A 264 18.41 4.92 4.30
CA GLU A 264 19.16 4.73 3.08
C GLU A 264 19.20 6.00 2.25
N THR A 265 20.40 6.50 2.06
CA THR A 265 20.72 7.70 1.26
C THR A 265 21.25 7.34 -0.11
N ALA A 266 20.93 6.17 -0.65
CA ALA A 266 21.47 5.71 -1.91
C ALA A 266 21.22 6.73 -3.02
N GLY A 267 22.30 7.30 -3.53
CA GLY A 267 22.47 8.03 -4.77
C GLY A 267 21.25 8.73 -5.34
N LYS A 268 20.79 9.81 -4.70
CA LYS A 268 19.62 10.55 -5.15
C LYS A 268 19.89 11.17 -6.51
N LYS A 269 19.34 10.54 -7.54
CA LYS A 269 19.04 11.28 -8.74
C LYS A 269 17.78 12.07 -8.43
N VAL A 270 17.90 13.38 -8.41
CA VAL A 270 16.73 14.27 -8.45
C VAL A 270 16.05 13.97 -9.76
N GLN A 271 14.93 13.25 -9.71
CA GLN A 271 14.10 13.05 -10.88
C GLN A 271 13.15 14.25 -10.92
N TYR A 272 13.35 15.10 -11.90
CA TYR A 272 12.34 16.07 -12.25
C TYR A 272 11.25 15.32 -13.03
N VAL A 273 10.08 15.20 -12.45
CA VAL A 273 8.89 14.92 -13.24
C VAL A 273 8.55 16.22 -13.95
N GLY A 274 9.09 16.41 -15.13
CA GLY A 274 8.66 17.44 -16.04
C GLY A 274 7.29 17.03 -16.58
N PHE A 275 6.25 17.74 -16.20
CA PHE A 275 5.04 17.76 -17.01
C PHE A 275 5.38 18.69 -18.21
N GLU A 276 5.66 18.11 -19.37
CA GLU A 276 5.56 18.82 -20.63
C GLU A 276 4.09 18.91 -21.06
#